data_e91adb7ffb8d3c6cbe537f853274a31e
#
_entry.id   e91adb7ffb8d3c6cbe537f853274a31e
#
_cell.length_a   1.000
_cell.length_b   1.000
_cell.length_c   1.000
_cell.angle_alpha   90.00
_cell.angle_beta   90.00
_cell.angle_gamma   90.00
#
_symmetry.space_group_name_H-M   'P 1'
#
loop_
_entity.id
_entity.type
_entity.pdbx_description
1 polymer ?
#
loop_
_entity_poly.entity_id
_entity_poly.type
_entity_poly.pdbx_seq_one_letter_code
_entity_poly.pdbx_strand_id
1 'polypeptide(L)'
;IPPIADAIEEFVYHATNVDAAQKILSSGKLLSATKAYGKTGEELVIERKANGWEDPAHFYEYVMFGWGTHLVGDYVVLSEDFPCEEDFAKGNFDAGVRFYIRYKDIIKHKGHTFDGYHPIKVKDEISLFDYLFACIIPEQYKEQIEKHIPQELIAKVHYLPQRGLSL
;
A
#
# COMPACT_ATOMS: atom_id res chain seq x y z
N ILE A 1 -9.13 -13.82 -9.68
CA ILE A 1 -9.83 -13.32 -8.50
C ILE A 1 -10.45 -14.50 -7.78
N PRO A 2 -10.20 -14.70 -6.48
CA PRO A 2 -10.80 -15.81 -5.75
C PRO A 2 -12.31 -15.68 -5.66
N PRO A 3 -13.04 -16.79 -5.44
CA PRO A 3 -14.47 -16.73 -5.16
C PRO A 3 -14.77 -15.79 -3.99
N ILE A 4 -15.95 -15.17 -4.00
CA ILE A 4 -16.32 -14.19 -2.98
C ILE A 4 -16.16 -14.74 -1.54
N ALA A 5 -16.51 -16.00 -1.33
CA ALA A 5 -16.39 -16.62 -0.02
C ALA A 5 -14.95 -16.66 0.47
N ASP A 6 -14.01 -16.96 -0.40
CA ASP A 6 -12.58 -16.98 -0.05
C ASP A 6 -12.04 -15.55 0.09
N ALA A 7 -12.51 -14.63 -0.78
CA ALA A 7 -12.10 -13.23 -0.72
C ALA A 7 -12.46 -12.55 0.60
N ILE A 8 -13.57 -12.93 1.22
CA ILE A 8 -13.99 -12.36 2.52
C ILE A 8 -12.96 -12.62 3.62
N GLU A 9 -12.25 -13.74 3.56
CA GLU A 9 -11.21 -14.09 4.54
C GLU A 9 -9.83 -13.55 4.13
N GLU A 10 -9.71 -12.96 2.94
CA GLU A 10 -8.44 -12.45 2.45
C GLU A 10 -8.11 -11.06 2.97
N PHE A 11 -6.83 -10.76 2.86
CA PHE A 11 -6.32 -9.41 3.11
C PHE A 11 -5.97 -8.74 1.80
N VAL A 12 -6.14 -7.43 1.77
CA VAL A 12 -5.56 -6.57 0.75
C VAL A 12 -4.44 -5.73 1.39
N TYR A 13 -3.51 -5.27 0.59
CA TYR A 13 -2.43 -4.46 1.10
C TYR A 13 -2.08 -3.31 0.16
N HIS A 14 -1.51 -2.28 0.75
CA HIS A 14 -0.91 -1.15 0.06
C HIS A 14 0.57 -1.09 0.44
N ALA A 15 1.46 -1.14 -0.55
CA ALA A 15 2.90 -1.05 -0.33
C ALA A 15 3.40 0.35 -0.65
N THR A 16 4.39 0.80 0.11
CA THR A 16 5.02 2.09 -0.12
C THR A 16 6.46 2.09 0.43
N ASN A 17 7.24 3.12 0.10
CA ASN A 17 8.57 3.28 0.66
C ASN A 17 8.51 3.77 2.11
N VAL A 18 9.64 3.71 2.82
CA VAL A 18 9.70 4.04 4.25
C VAL A 18 9.37 5.51 4.53
N ASP A 19 9.78 6.42 3.66
CA ASP A 19 9.53 7.86 3.87
C ASP A 19 8.03 8.19 3.74
N ALA A 20 7.37 7.63 2.75
CA ALA A 20 5.92 7.77 2.61
C ALA A 20 5.19 7.08 3.77
N ALA A 21 5.64 5.89 4.18
CA ALA A 21 5.06 5.16 5.31
C ALA A 21 5.14 5.96 6.61
N GLN A 22 6.24 6.66 6.84
CA GLN A 22 6.41 7.53 8.00
C GLN A 22 5.33 8.62 8.04
N LYS A 23 5.05 9.25 6.92
CA LYS A 23 4.00 10.28 6.80
C LYS A 23 2.60 9.68 7.00
N ILE A 24 2.36 8.52 6.42
CA ILE A 24 1.09 7.79 6.53
C ILE A 24 0.82 7.43 7.99
N LEU A 25 1.79 6.85 8.68
CA LEU A 25 1.64 6.49 10.08
C LEU A 25 1.45 7.72 10.98
N SER A 26 2.25 8.77 10.78
CA SER A 26 2.11 10.00 11.56
C SER A 26 0.73 10.65 11.42
N SER A 27 0.18 10.65 10.22
CA SER A 27 -1.13 11.24 9.95
C SER A 27 -2.30 10.29 10.28
N GLY A 28 -2.04 8.98 10.34
CA GLY A 28 -3.07 7.97 10.49
C GLY A 28 -3.92 7.75 9.24
N LYS A 29 -3.45 8.19 8.07
CA LYS A 29 -4.22 8.12 6.81
C LYS A 29 -3.38 7.61 5.66
N LEU A 30 -3.95 6.67 4.89
CA LEU A 30 -3.51 6.37 3.55
C LEU A 30 -4.18 7.34 2.60
N LEU A 31 -3.40 8.07 1.82
CA LEU A 31 -3.91 9.04 0.85
C LEU A 31 -3.74 8.52 -0.57
N SER A 32 -4.69 8.87 -1.44
CA SER A 32 -4.51 8.73 -2.88
C SER A 32 -3.31 9.57 -3.34
N ALA A 33 -2.73 9.24 -4.48
CA ALA A 33 -1.60 9.98 -5.01
C ALA A 33 -1.95 11.45 -5.27
N THR A 34 -3.14 11.73 -5.79
CA THR A 34 -3.59 13.12 -6.02
C THR A 34 -3.64 13.93 -4.74
N LYS A 35 -4.10 13.35 -3.64
CA LYS A 35 -4.11 14.01 -2.34
C LYS A 35 -2.71 14.14 -1.74
N ALA A 36 -1.91 13.10 -1.83
CA ALA A 36 -0.56 13.09 -1.27
C ALA A 36 0.35 14.14 -1.92
N TYR A 37 0.24 14.32 -3.24
CA TYR A 37 1.05 15.27 -3.98
C TYR A 37 0.38 16.63 -4.21
N GLY A 38 -0.92 16.75 -3.95
CA GLY A 38 -1.68 17.98 -4.23
C GLY A 38 -1.75 18.30 -5.73
N LYS A 39 -1.87 17.25 -6.56
CA LYS A 39 -1.85 17.36 -8.03
C LYS A 39 -2.99 16.55 -8.64
N THR A 40 -3.33 16.86 -9.89
CA THR A 40 -4.30 16.07 -10.64
C THR A 40 -3.67 14.77 -11.11
N GLY A 41 -4.52 13.79 -11.45
CA GLY A 41 -4.04 12.52 -12.01
C GLY A 41 -3.26 12.71 -13.30
N GLU A 42 -3.69 13.62 -14.17
CA GLU A 42 -3.01 13.96 -15.42
C GLU A 42 -1.62 14.53 -15.18
N GLU A 43 -1.48 15.44 -14.21
CA GLU A 43 -0.18 15.99 -13.84
C GLU A 43 0.76 14.92 -13.32
N LEU A 44 0.25 13.98 -12.51
CA LEU A 44 1.04 12.87 -11.97
C LEU A 44 1.54 11.93 -13.07
N VAL A 45 0.71 11.66 -14.08
CA VAL A 45 1.11 10.86 -15.24
C VAL A 45 2.25 11.53 -16.01
N ILE A 46 2.11 12.83 -16.28
CA ILE A 46 3.13 13.60 -17.00
C ILE A 46 4.45 13.64 -16.23
N GLU A 47 4.37 13.86 -14.92
CA GLU A 47 5.55 13.98 -14.05
C GLU A 47 6.12 12.63 -13.60
N ARG A 48 5.44 11.54 -13.90
CA ARG A 48 5.81 10.18 -13.47
C ARG A 48 6.03 10.05 -11.96
N LYS A 49 5.19 10.73 -11.19
CA LYS A 49 5.27 10.73 -9.73
C LYS A 49 4.41 9.69 -9.05
N ALA A 50 3.45 9.14 -9.77
CA ALA A 50 2.64 8.05 -9.28
C ALA A 50 3.17 6.73 -9.86
N ASN A 51 2.98 5.66 -9.13
CA ASN A 51 3.62 4.39 -9.46
C ASN A 51 2.95 3.69 -10.61
N GLY A 52 1.80 3.58 -10.84
CA GLY A 52 1.17 2.82 -11.90
C GLY A 52 1.23 3.51 -13.26
N TRP A 53 2.41 3.69 -13.78
CA TRP A 53 2.67 4.40 -15.03
C TRP A 53 1.83 3.92 -16.23
N GLU A 54 1.16 2.81 -16.12
CA GLU A 54 0.21 2.33 -17.12
C GLU A 54 -1.26 2.50 -16.72
N ASP A 55 -1.50 2.96 -15.49
CA ASP A 55 -2.86 3.16 -15.01
C ASP A 55 -3.50 4.41 -15.63
N PRO A 56 -4.83 4.40 -15.86
CA PRO A 56 -5.54 5.61 -16.24
C PRO A 56 -5.38 6.71 -15.18
N ALA A 57 -5.27 7.96 -15.63
CA ALA A 57 -5.02 9.11 -14.73
C ALA A 57 -5.99 9.20 -13.55
N HIS A 58 -7.26 8.87 -13.77
CA HIS A 58 -8.27 8.93 -12.70
C HIS A 58 -8.09 7.89 -11.60
N PHE A 59 -7.30 6.82 -11.84
CA PHE A 59 -6.99 5.84 -10.79
C PHE A 59 -6.19 6.47 -9.65
N TYR A 60 -5.41 7.50 -9.92
CA TYR A 60 -4.60 8.17 -8.90
C TYR A 60 -5.42 8.99 -7.89
N GLU A 61 -6.72 9.13 -8.11
CA GLU A 61 -7.65 9.68 -7.13
C GLU A 61 -8.06 8.66 -6.06
N TYR A 62 -7.56 7.44 -6.15
CA TYR A 62 -7.89 6.32 -5.26
C TYR A 62 -6.66 5.78 -4.57
N VAL A 63 -6.86 5.29 -3.35
CA VAL A 63 -5.89 4.40 -2.71
C VAL A 63 -6.11 3.01 -3.31
N MET A 64 -5.10 2.48 -3.98
CA MET A 64 -5.19 1.20 -4.68
C MET A 64 -4.55 0.08 -3.85
N PHE A 65 -5.16 -1.09 -3.88
CA PHE A 65 -4.73 -2.25 -3.10
C PHE A 65 -4.46 -3.44 -4.01
N GLY A 66 -3.52 -4.28 -3.58
CA GLY A 66 -3.31 -5.61 -4.15
C GLY A 66 -3.77 -6.69 -3.18
N TRP A 67 -3.94 -7.94 -3.65
CA TRP A 67 -4.19 -9.06 -2.76
C TRP A 67 -2.98 -9.30 -1.85
N GLY A 68 -3.22 -9.64 -0.59
CA GLY A 68 -2.18 -9.81 0.41
C GLY A 68 -1.13 -10.87 0.09
N THR A 69 -1.47 -11.82 -0.77
CA THR A 69 -0.56 -12.88 -1.22
C THR A 69 0.21 -12.53 -2.50
N HIS A 70 -0.08 -11.40 -3.12
CA HIS A 70 0.57 -10.96 -4.35
C HIS A 70 1.75 -10.03 -4.08
N LEU A 71 2.64 -9.92 -5.06
CA LEU A 71 3.83 -9.07 -4.98
C LEU A 71 3.73 -7.79 -5.82
N VAL A 72 2.58 -7.54 -6.43
CA VAL A 72 2.40 -6.42 -7.37
C VAL A 72 2.74 -5.06 -6.74
N GLY A 73 2.27 -4.82 -5.51
CA GLY A 73 2.55 -3.56 -4.83
C GLY A 73 4.03 -3.37 -4.52
N ASP A 74 4.73 -4.45 -4.15
CA ASP A 74 6.17 -4.39 -3.90
C ASP A 74 6.94 -4.16 -5.19
N TYR A 75 6.53 -4.81 -6.28
CA TYR A 75 7.15 -4.59 -7.58
C TYR A 75 7.06 -3.12 -7.98
N VAL A 76 5.93 -2.49 -7.78
CA VAL A 76 5.74 -1.06 -8.11
C VAL A 76 6.68 -0.19 -7.27
N VAL A 77 6.79 -0.44 -5.96
CA VAL A 77 7.70 0.30 -5.08
C VAL A 77 9.15 0.11 -5.49
N LEU A 78 9.53 -1.14 -5.75
CA LEU A 78 10.91 -1.48 -6.10
C LEU A 78 11.32 -1.01 -7.48
N SER A 79 10.40 -0.96 -8.44
CA SER A 79 10.71 -0.55 -9.80
C SER A 79 11.13 0.92 -9.90
N GLU A 80 10.80 1.73 -8.91
CA GLU A 80 11.28 3.11 -8.81
C GLU A 80 12.74 3.19 -8.35
N ASP A 81 13.07 2.38 -7.34
CA ASP A 81 14.39 2.41 -6.70
C ASP A 81 15.37 1.43 -7.34
N PHE A 82 14.87 0.31 -7.83
CA PHE A 82 15.66 -0.79 -8.39
C PHE A 82 15.03 -1.31 -9.68
N PRO A 83 15.31 -0.71 -10.83
CA PRO A 83 14.70 -1.12 -12.09
C PRO A 83 15.26 -2.46 -12.62
N CYS A 84 15.46 -3.44 -11.76
CA CYS A 84 15.98 -4.75 -12.09
C CYS A 84 14.96 -5.85 -11.77
N GLU A 85 14.21 -6.27 -12.78
CA GLU A 85 13.22 -7.33 -12.64
C GLU A 85 13.83 -8.67 -12.17
N GLU A 86 15.10 -8.89 -12.48
CA GLU A 86 15.79 -10.12 -12.11
C GLU A 86 15.91 -10.28 -10.60
N ASP A 87 16.27 -9.23 -9.89
CA ASP A 87 16.38 -9.26 -8.43
C ASP A 87 15.00 -9.46 -7.78
N PHE A 88 13.97 -8.80 -8.34
CA PHE A 88 12.61 -9.00 -7.89
C PHE A 88 12.15 -10.45 -8.08
N ALA A 89 12.36 -11.02 -9.26
CA ALA A 89 11.98 -12.39 -9.56
C ALA A 89 12.67 -13.41 -8.66
N LYS A 90 13.90 -13.14 -8.24
CA LYS A 90 14.65 -14.00 -7.31
C LYS A 90 14.27 -13.79 -5.83
N GLY A 91 13.41 -12.81 -5.53
CA GLY A 91 13.11 -12.43 -4.15
C GLY A 91 14.29 -11.83 -3.41
N ASN A 92 15.26 -11.31 -4.13
CA ASN A 92 16.50 -10.78 -3.56
C ASN A 92 16.42 -9.27 -3.33
N PHE A 93 15.42 -8.89 -2.53
CA PHE A 93 15.15 -7.49 -2.19
C PHE A 93 14.46 -7.40 -0.84
N ASP A 94 14.51 -6.24 -0.24
CA ASP A 94 13.68 -5.91 0.93
C ASP A 94 12.39 -5.28 0.45
N ALA A 95 11.26 -5.78 0.93
CA ALA A 95 9.96 -5.19 0.62
C ALA A 95 9.87 -3.78 1.18
N GLY A 96 9.03 -2.96 0.58
CA GLY A 96 8.61 -1.71 1.19
C GLY A 96 7.78 -1.95 2.45
N VAL A 97 7.25 -0.89 3.01
CA VAL A 97 6.30 -0.97 4.12
C VAL A 97 4.94 -1.38 3.58
N ARG A 98 4.32 -2.34 4.23
CA ARG A 98 3.02 -2.88 3.82
C ARG A 98 1.95 -2.58 4.85
N PHE A 99 0.82 -2.07 4.38
CA PHE A 99 -0.38 -1.82 5.18
C PHE A 99 -1.44 -2.83 4.79
N TYR A 100 -1.76 -3.76 5.69
CA TYR A 100 -2.75 -4.81 5.49
C TYR A 100 -4.09 -4.44 6.07
N ILE A 101 -5.14 -4.69 5.29
CA ILE A 101 -6.52 -4.43 5.66
C ILE A 101 -7.35 -5.68 5.32
N ARG A 102 -8.29 -6.02 6.18
CA ARG A 102 -9.22 -7.13 5.88
C ARG A 102 -10.14 -6.74 4.74
N TYR A 103 -10.24 -7.60 3.75
CA TYR A 103 -11.11 -7.35 2.60
C TYR A 103 -12.57 -7.15 3.01
N LYS A 104 -13.06 -7.97 3.94
CA LYS A 104 -14.43 -7.86 4.45
C LYS A 104 -14.75 -6.51 5.11
N ASP A 105 -13.74 -5.83 5.62
CA ASP A 105 -13.93 -4.52 6.25
C ASP A 105 -13.90 -3.40 5.20
N ILE A 106 -12.95 -3.45 4.28
CA ILE A 106 -12.77 -2.38 3.30
C ILE A 106 -13.89 -2.34 2.26
N ILE A 107 -14.53 -3.46 1.94
CA ILE A 107 -15.69 -3.48 1.03
C ILE A 107 -16.92 -2.75 1.60
N LYS A 108 -16.91 -2.43 2.89
CA LYS A 108 -17.95 -1.64 3.54
C LYS A 108 -17.68 -0.15 3.49
N HIS A 109 -16.49 0.26 3.07
CA HIS A 109 -16.14 1.68 2.98
C HIS A 109 -16.98 2.36 1.90
N LYS A 110 -17.50 3.56 2.21
CA LYS A 110 -18.38 4.30 1.28
C LYS A 110 -17.70 4.67 -0.03
N GLY A 111 -16.41 4.88 -0.01
CA GLY A 111 -15.62 5.27 -1.18
C GLY A 111 -15.05 4.11 -1.97
N HIS A 112 -15.40 2.86 -1.64
CA HIS A 112 -14.85 1.71 -2.35
C HIS A 112 -15.37 1.63 -3.79
N THR A 113 -14.52 1.11 -4.66
CA THR A 113 -14.85 0.89 -6.07
C THR A 113 -14.10 -0.35 -6.57
N PHE A 114 -14.76 -1.09 -7.45
CA PHE A 114 -14.16 -2.21 -8.17
C PHE A 114 -13.92 -1.78 -9.61
N ASP A 115 -12.70 -1.91 -10.09
CA ASP A 115 -12.34 -1.52 -11.45
C ASP A 115 -12.10 -2.71 -12.39
N GLY A 116 -12.25 -3.93 -11.88
CA GLY A 116 -11.99 -5.17 -12.62
C GLY A 116 -10.50 -5.52 -12.69
N TYR A 117 -9.63 -4.71 -12.09
CA TYR A 117 -8.19 -4.85 -12.14
C TYR A 117 -7.59 -5.03 -10.74
N HIS A 118 -7.81 -4.06 -9.87
CA HIS A 118 -7.46 -4.15 -8.47
C HIS A 118 -8.54 -4.91 -7.69
N PRO A 119 -8.17 -5.65 -6.63
CA PRO A 119 -9.19 -6.26 -5.77
C PRO A 119 -10.17 -5.24 -5.22
N ILE A 120 -9.67 -4.04 -4.90
CA ILE A 120 -10.47 -2.90 -4.49
C ILE A 120 -9.62 -1.63 -4.55
N LYS A 121 -10.26 -0.49 -4.69
CA LYS A 121 -9.67 0.83 -4.51
C LYS A 121 -10.63 1.74 -3.78
N VAL A 122 -10.11 2.72 -3.04
CA VAL A 122 -10.91 3.61 -2.21
C VAL A 122 -10.62 5.07 -2.56
N LYS A 123 -11.67 5.82 -2.80
CA LYS A 123 -11.58 7.24 -3.18
C LYS A 123 -10.89 8.06 -2.09
N ASP A 124 -9.94 8.89 -2.52
CA ASP A 124 -9.24 9.92 -1.75
C ASP A 124 -8.38 9.43 -0.58
N GLU A 125 -8.96 8.81 0.42
CA GLU A 125 -8.25 8.44 1.64
C GLU A 125 -8.90 7.32 2.42
N ILE A 126 -8.12 6.70 3.29
CA ILE A 126 -8.62 5.69 4.22
C ILE A 126 -7.97 5.89 5.60
N SER A 127 -8.77 5.80 6.65
CA SER A 127 -8.29 5.92 8.04
C SER A 127 -7.60 4.62 8.48
N LEU A 128 -6.36 4.74 8.94
CA LEU A 128 -5.66 3.61 9.55
C LEU A 128 -6.26 3.21 10.89
N PHE A 129 -6.77 4.17 11.64
CA PHE A 129 -7.39 3.91 12.94
C PHE A 129 -8.61 2.99 12.82
N ASP A 130 -9.37 3.14 11.73
CA ASP A 130 -10.59 2.37 11.50
C ASP A 130 -10.36 1.07 10.74
N TYR A 131 -9.34 0.99 9.88
CA TYR A 131 -9.21 -0.10 8.92
C TYR A 131 -7.93 -0.91 9.03
N LEU A 132 -6.86 -0.38 9.60
CA LEU A 132 -5.58 -1.10 9.61
C LEU A 132 -5.68 -2.39 10.43
N PHE A 133 -5.33 -3.50 9.81
CA PHE A 133 -5.17 -4.78 10.51
C PHE A 133 -3.72 -4.94 11.00
N ALA A 134 -2.75 -4.76 10.11
CA ALA A 134 -1.34 -4.85 10.45
C ALA A 134 -0.51 -3.99 9.49
N CYS A 135 0.55 -3.39 10.02
CA CYS A 135 1.56 -2.72 9.25
C CYS A 135 2.86 -3.50 9.40
N ILE A 136 3.43 -3.97 8.29
CA ILE A 136 4.67 -4.73 8.28
C ILE A 136 5.79 -3.83 7.78
N ILE A 137 6.80 -3.66 8.61
CA ILE A 137 7.94 -2.78 8.34
C ILE A 137 9.21 -3.62 8.35
N PRO A 138 10.07 -3.53 7.31
CA PRO A 138 11.40 -4.14 7.37
C PRO A 138 12.16 -3.66 8.60
N GLU A 139 12.73 -4.58 9.35
CA GLU A 139 13.37 -4.32 10.65
C GLU A 139 14.44 -3.23 10.59
N GLN A 140 15.12 -3.11 9.45
CA GLN A 140 16.15 -2.09 9.24
C GLN A 140 15.64 -0.65 9.36
N TYR A 141 14.33 -0.42 9.22
CA TYR A 141 13.73 0.91 9.30
C TYR A 141 13.13 1.25 10.66
N LYS A 142 13.28 0.36 11.64
CA LYS A 142 12.65 0.54 12.95
C LYS A 142 13.03 1.87 13.61
N GLU A 143 14.32 2.18 13.69
CA GLU A 143 14.78 3.42 14.33
C GLU A 143 14.22 4.67 13.66
N GLN A 144 14.13 4.66 12.34
CA GLN A 144 13.62 5.78 11.57
C GLN A 144 12.14 6.04 11.84
N ILE A 145 11.35 4.97 11.95
CA ILE A 145 9.89 5.08 11.85
C ILE A 145 9.16 4.99 13.19
N GLU A 146 9.70 4.26 14.18
CA GLU A 146 8.96 3.95 15.41
C GLU A 146 8.49 5.18 16.19
N LYS A 147 9.28 6.24 16.22
CA LYS A 147 8.92 7.48 16.90
C LYS A 147 7.79 8.27 16.28
N HIS A 148 7.41 7.93 15.05
CA HIS A 148 6.33 8.60 14.31
C HIS A 148 5.00 7.87 14.39
N ILE A 149 4.94 6.72 15.08
CA ILE A 149 3.76 5.90 15.15
C ILE A 149 2.84 6.38 16.27
N PRO A 150 1.58 6.74 15.98
CA PRO A 150 0.61 7.07 17.00
C PRO A 150 0.41 5.91 17.97
N GLN A 151 0.17 6.23 19.25
CA GLN A 151 -0.02 5.22 20.30
C GLN A 151 -1.07 4.16 19.93
N GLU A 152 -2.15 4.58 19.28
CA GLU A 152 -3.27 3.72 18.92
C GLU A 152 -2.91 2.69 17.84
N LEU A 153 -1.83 2.91 17.11
CA LEU A 153 -1.39 2.03 16.02
C LEU A 153 -0.23 1.12 16.41
N ILE A 154 0.44 1.35 17.52
CA ILE A 154 1.66 0.62 17.92
C ILE A 154 1.44 -0.89 17.93
N ALA A 155 0.32 -1.36 18.49
CA ALA A 155 0.03 -2.79 18.58
C ALA A 155 -0.17 -3.46 17.22
N LYS A 156 -0.42 -2.70 16.17
CA LYS A 156 -0.63 -3.19 14.81
C LYS A 156 0.63 -3.16 13.95
N VAL A 157 1.73 -2.62 14.47
CA VAL A 157 3.00 -2.50 13.74
C VAL A 157 3.92 -3.65 14.10
N HIS A 158 4.47 -4.29 13.08
CA HIS A 158 5.38 -5.42 13.22
C HIS A 158 6.65 -5.18 12.40
N TYR A 159 7.80 -5.41 13.02
CA TYR A 159 9.10 -5.30 12.35
C TYR A 159 9.60 -6.70 12.03
N LEU A 160 9.84 -6.99 10.76
CA LEU A 160 10.25 -8.31 10.32
C LEU A 160 11.53 -8.25 9.49
N PRO A 161 12.45 -9.20 9.69
CA PRO A 161 13.67 -9.31 8.90
C PRO A 161 13.38 -10.04 7.58
N GLN A 162 12.46 -9.49 6.77
CA GLN A 162 12.00 -10.17 5.57
C GLN A 162 12.49 -9.50 4.30
N ARG A 163 12.55 -10.30 3.26
CA ARG A 163 12.79 -9.83 1.90
C ARG A 163 11.55 -10.08 1.06
N GLY A 164 10.95 -9.01 0.59
CA GLY A 164 9.95 -9.00 -0.47
C GLY A 164 8.66 -9.76 -0.30
N LEU A 165 8.50 -10.54 0.73
CA LEU A 165 7.37 -11.44 0.82
C LEU A 165 6.31 -10.99 1.82
N SER A 166 5.12 -11.49 1.63
CA SER A 166 4.00 -11.31 2.53
C SER A 166 4.23 -11.97 3.90
N LEU A 167 3.32 -11.73 4.77
CA LEU A 167 3.21 -12.39 6.06
C LEU A 167 3.35 -13.90 5.95
#